data_c69294ad1713ab28109b4fdaa4f9dbe2
#
_entry.id   c69294ad1713ab28109b4fdaa4f9dbe2
#
_cell.length_a   1.000
_cell.length_b   1.000
_cell.length_c   1.000
_cell.angle_alpha   90.00
_cell.angle_beta   90.00
_cell.angle_gamma   90.00
#
_symmetry.space_group_name_H-M   'P 1'
#
loop_
_entity.id
_entity.type
_entity.pdbx_description
1 polymer ?
#
loop_
_entity_poly.entity_id
_entity_poly.type
_entity_poly.pdbx_seq_one_letter_code
_entity_poly.pdbx_strand_id
1 'polypeptide(L)'
;QAASDSAILVNTDNFVRAETDLYKAQQVKDGGFSKFNHWRDFANTDKQSVVRSNRDTLYSSAVFDLDAGPVTITLPDAGERFMSLQVISQDHYSPQVIYKSGKYIFDKQSVGTRYVTFAVRTFANPNDKTDLAAANKLQDQITAEQAKTGKFEIPNWDQASQAKTRKALLQLNEGLPDTNKMFGTKEQVDPIRHLIGAASGW
;
A
#
# COMPACT_ATOMS: atom_id res chain seq x y z
N GLN A 1 12.80 -4.09 -33.81
CA GLN A 1 11.39 -3.75 -33.61
C GLN A 1 10.99 -4.36 -32.29
N ALA A 2 10.88 -3.54 -31.24
CA ALA A 2 10.27 -3.96 -29.98
C ALA A 2 8.79 -4.24 -30.28
N ALA A 3 8.34 -5.46 -29.98
CA ALA A 3 6.91 -5.76 -29.98
C ALA A 3 6.23 -4.75 -29.05
N SER A 4 5.31 -3.97 -29.58
CA SER A 4 4.44 -3.16 -28.74
C SER A 4 3.60 -4.16 -27.95
N ASP A 5 3.86 -4.29 -26.65
CA ASP A 5 3.00 -5.05 -25.78
C ASP A 5 1.59 -4.42 -25.86
N SER A 6 0.69 -5.15 -26.51
CA SER A 6 -0.70 -4.71 -26.63
C SER A 6 -1.27 -4.53 -25.24
N ALA A 7 -1.98 -3.42 -25.00
CA ALA A 7 -2.57 -3.15 -23.71
C ALA A 7 -3.56 -4.27 -23.30
N ILE A 8 -3.47 -4.71 -22.04
CA ILE A 8 -4.33 -5.76 -21.49
C ILE A 8 -5.64 -5.11 -21.01
N LEU A 9 -6.75 -5.54 -21.60
CA LEU A 9 -8.09 -5.09 -21.17
C LEU A 9 -8.34 -5.49 -19.72
N VAL A 10 -8.83 -4.54 -18.93
CA VAL A 10 -9.18 -4.75 -17.53
C VAL A 10 -10.67 -5.06 -17.39
N ASN A 11 -10.98 -6.10 -16.65
CA ASN A 11 -12.32 -6.55 -16.31
C ASN A 11 -12.34 -7.05 -14.85
N THR A 12 -13.43 -7.65 -14.41
CA THR A 12 -13.57 -8.15 -13.02
C THR A 12 -12.52 -9.20 -12.63
N ASP A 13 -11.99 -9.97 -13.58
CA ASP A 13 -11.06 -11.07 -13.29
C ASP A 13 -9.65 -10.59 -12.96
N ASN A 14 -9.23 -9.46 -13.53
CA ASN A 14 -7.88 -8.91 -13.37
C ASN A 14 -7.85 -7.51 -12.73
N PHE A 15 -9.01 -6.93 -12.40
CA PHE A 15 -9.10 -5.56 -11.88
C PHE A 15 -8.28 -5.36 -10.61
N VAL A 16 -8.38 -6.27 -9.64
CA VAL A 16 -7.65 -6.13 -8.35
C VAL A 16 -6.15 -6.01 -8.59
N ARG A 17 -5.59 -6.86 -9.46
CA ARG A 17 -4.18 -6.81 -9.81
C ARG A 17 -3.80 -5.53 -10.55
N ALA A 18 -4.59 -5.13 -11.54
CA ALA A 18 -4.35 -3.90 -12.30
C ALA A 18 -4.42 -2.65 -11.40
N GLU A 19 -5.38 -2.61 -10.49
CA GLU A 19 -5.55 -1.48 -9.56
C GLU A 19 -4.42 -1.42 -8.54
N THR A 20 -4.01 -2.55 -8.00
CA THR A 20 -2.88 -2.63 -7.06
C THR A 20 -1.56 -2.27 -7.73
N ASP A 21 -1.35 -2.68 -8.99
CA ASP A 21 -0.19 -2.29 -9.78
C ASP A 21 -0.16 -0.77 -10.02
N LEU A 22 -1.32 -0.14 -10.24
CA LEU A 22 -1.44 1.32 -10.37
C LEU A 22 -1.02 2.03 -9.07
N TYR A 23 -1.48 1.57 -7.90
CA TYR A 23 -1.10 2.13 -6.62
C TYR A 23 0.41 1.96 -6.35
N LYS A 24 0.97 0.78 -6.64
CA LYS A 24 2.40 0.53 -6.50
C LYS A 24 3.22 1.40 -7.45
N ALA A 25 2.78 1.57 -8.69
CA ALA A 25 3.45 2.44 -9.66
C ALA A 25 3.50 3.89 -9.18
N GLN A 26 2.41 4.39 -8.56
CA GLN A 26 2.42 5.73 -7.98
C GLN A 26 3.43 5.83 -6.82
N GLN A 27 3.47 4.85 -5.93
CA GLN A 27 4.44 4.82 -4.81
C GLN A 27 5.89 4.77 -5.31
N VAL A 28 6.15 4.00 -6.37
CA VAL A 28 7.47 3.93 -7.01
C VAL A 28 7.84 5.29 -7.62
N LYS A 29 6.90 5.94 -8.31
CA LYS A 29 7.09 7.29 -8.86
C LYS A 29 7.40 8.33 -7.78
N ASP A 30 6.80 8.19 -6.59
CA ASP A 30 7.03 9.06 -5.44
C ASP A 30 8.37 8.75 -4.72
N GLY A 31 9.15 7.81 -5.24
CA GLY A 31 10.49 7.46 -4.74
C GLY A 31 10.52 6.30 -3.74
N GLY A 32 9.42 5.56 -3.60
CA GLY A 32 9.28 4.46 -2.66
C GLY A 32 9.64 3.08 -3.19
N PHE A 33 10.53 2.96 -4.19
CA PHE A 33 11.01 1.64 -4.64
C PHE A 33 12.31 1.22 -3.94
N SER A 34 12.32 0.05 -3.32
CA SER A 34 13.43 -0.51 -2.53
C SER A 34 13.90 0.36 -1.36
N LYS A 35 13.11 1.32 -0.98
CA LYS A 35 13.34 2.20 0.17
C LYS A 35 12.04 2.85 0.59
N PHE A 36 11.97 3.26 1.86
CA PHE A 36 10.83 4.02 2.35
C PHE A 36 10.83 5.45 1.82
N ASN A 37 9.68 5.89 1.34
CA ASN A 37 9.30 7.28 1.22
C ASN A 37 8.46 7.67 2.43
N HIS A 38 8.77 8.81 3.06
CA HIS A 38 8.11 9.27 4.26
C HIS A 38 7.35 10.57 3.98
N TRP A 39 6.05 10.57 4.28
CA TRP A 39 5.27 11.80 4.33
C TRP A 39 5.44 12.41 5.72
N ARG A 40 6.10 13.56 5.77
CA ARG A 40 6.60 14.18 7.00
C ARG A 40 5.59 15.12 7.64
N ASP A 41 4.49 15.38 6.94
CA ASP A 41 3.43 16.28 7.40
C ASP A 41 2.07 15.68 7.04
N PHE A 42 1.03 16.23 7.63
CA PHE A 42 -0.33 15.84 7.32
C PHE A 42 -0.75 16.37 5.95
N ALA A 43 -1.65 15.65 5.27
CA ALA A 43 -2.19 16.09 4.00
C ALA A 43 -2.87 17.45 4.16
N ASN A 44 -2.52 18.42 3.29
CA ASN A 44 -3.11 19.74 3.29
C ASN A 44 -4.61 19.66 2.96
N THR A 45 -5.45 20.30 3.76
CA THR A 45 -6.91 20.30 3.61
C THR A 45 -7.39 20.95 2.32
N ASP A 46 -6.57 21.80 1.70
CA ASP A 46 -6.91 22.55 0.48
C ASP A 46 -6.66 21.75 -0.81
N LYS A 47 -5.98 20.59 -0.71
CA LYS A 47 -5.66 19.70 -1.83
C LYS A 47 -5.99 18.24 -1.49
N GLN A 48 -7.24 17.97 -1.13
CA GLN A 48 -7.66 16.61 -0.84
C GLN A 48 -7.87 15.82 -2.13
N SER A 49 -7.02 14.79 -2.35
CA SER A 49 -7.20 13.78 -3.41
C SER A 49 -8.10 12.61 -2.98
N VAL A 50 -8.45 12.51 -1.70
CA VAL A 50 -9.33 11.48 -1.12
C VAL A 50 -10.30 12.09 -0.09
N VAL A 51 -11.53 11.60 -0.11
CA VAL A 51 -12.58 12.00 0.84
C VAL A 51 -12.30 11.38 2.20
N ARG A 52 -11.71 12.11 3.14
CA ARG A 52 -11.26 11.73 4.48
C ARG A 52 -9.80 11.29 4.56
N SER A 53 -8.86 12.18 4.32
CA SER A 53 -7.48 11.96 4.74
C SER A 53 -7.40 11.81 6.26
N ASN A 54 -6.75 10.73 6.70
CA ASN A 54 -6.48 10.50 8.11
C ASN A 54 -5.55 11.62 8.63
N ARG A 55 -5.97 12.30 9.68
CA ARG A 55 -5.23 13.43 10.26
C ARG A 55 -4.43 13.07 11.50
N ASP A 56 -4.45 11.82 11.91
CA ASP A 56 -3.86 11.39 13.17
C ASP A 56 -2.57 10.59 12.98
N THR A 57 -2.23 10.26 11.73
CA THR A 57 -1.03 9.48 11.44
C THR A 57 -0.27 10.00 10.23
N LEU A 58 1.07 9.97 10.33
CA LEU A 58 1.98 10.12 9.21
C LEU A 58 2.18 8.78 8.53
N TYR A 59 2.44 8.81 7.23
CA TYR A 59 2.65 7.61 6.43
C TYR A 59 4.11 7.46 6.02
N SER A 60 4.57 6.21 5.98
CA SER A 60 5.81 5.81 5.34
C SER A 60 5.51 4.60 4.48
N SER A 61 5.92 4.60 3.22
CA SER A 61 5.59 3.53 2.29
C SER A 61 6.78 3.10 1.45
N ALA A 62 6.87 1.81 1.15
CA ALA A 62 7.88 1.24 0.29
C ALA A 62 7.32 0.08 -0.54
N VAL A 63 7.78 -0.05 -1.78
CA VAL A 63 7.50 -1.19 -2.67
C VAL A 63 8.78 -1.98 -2.87
N PHE A 64 8.72 -3.30 -2.73
CA PHE A 64 9.84 -4.21 -2.94
C PHE A 64 9.53 -5.29 -3.95
N ASP A 65 10.55 -5.67 -4.74
CA ASP A 65 10.54 -6.82 -5.64
C ASP A 65 11.08 -8.05 -4.88
N LEU A 66 10.20 -8.97 -4.50
CA LEU A 66 10.56 -10.18 -3.75
C LEU A 66 11.19 -11.27 -4.64
N ASP A 67 11.18 -11.13 -5.96
CA ASP A 67 11.98 -11.97 -6.87
C ASP A 67 13.48 -11.63 -6.78
N ALA A 68 13.83 -10.45 -6.28
CA ALA A 68 15.21 -10.07 -5.97
C ALA A 68 15.73 -10.64 -4.65
N GLY A 69 14.88 -11.27 -3.87
CA GLY A 69 15.17 -11.88 -2.57
C GLY A 69 14.32 -11.34 -1.43
N PRO A 70 14.42 -11.92 -0.23
CA PRO A 70 13.68 -11.48 0.94
C PRO A 70 14.09 -10.07 1.36
N VAL A 71 13.17 -9.38 1.99
CA VAL A 71 13.40 -8.06 2.59
C VAL A 71 13.22 -8.13 4.11
N THR A 72 14.12 -7.48 4.84
CA THR A 72 14.01 -7.32 6.29
C THR A 72 13.59 -5.90 6.60
N ILE A 73 12.45 -5.76 7.26
CA ILE A 73 11.93 -4.47 7.74
C ILE A 73 12.22 -4.36 9.23
N THR A 74 12.82 -3.26 9.65
CA THR A 74 13.01 -2.94 11.06
C THR A 74 12.07 -1.81 11.46
N LEU A 75 11.24 -2.08 12.48
CA LEU A 75 10.40 -1.08 13.13
C LEU A 75 11.07 -0.63 14.43
N PRO A 76 11.20 0.68 14.67
CA PRO A 76 11.73 1.21 15.91
C PRO A 76 10.78 0.96 17.09
N ASP A 77 11.32 1.07 18.29
CA ASP A 77 10.49 1.16 19.49
C ASP A 77 9.85 2.55 19.57
N ALA A 78 8.55 2.59 19.41
CA ALA A 78 7.75 3.81 19.44
C ALA A 78 7.25 4.15 20.87
N GLY A 79 7.60 3.32 21.89
CA GLY A 79 7.06 3.47 23.24
C GLY A 79 5.54 3.32 23.25
N GLU A 80 4.85 4.29 23.82
CA GLU A 80 3.38 4.32 23.84
C GLU A 80 2.74 4.93 22.56
N ARG A 81 3.56 5.47 21.66
CA ARG A 81 3.07 6.03 20.41
C ARG A 81 2.57 4.93 19.48
N PHE A 82 1.37 5.08 18.95
CA PHE A 82 0.86 4.15 17.95
C PHE A 82 1.76 4.14 16.71
N MET A 83 2.18 2.95 16.32
CA MET A 83 2.83 2.66 15.06
C MET A 83 2.31 1.31 14.55
N SER A 84 2.05 1.21 13.25
CA SER A 84 1.67 -0.05 12.61
C SER A 84 2.39 -0.22 11.29
N LEU A 85 2.75 -1.45 10.97
CA LEU A 85 3.22 -1.87 9.65
C LEU A 85 2.15 -2.76 9.03
N GLN A 86 1.59 -2.34 7.91
CA GLN A 86 0.71 -3.15 7.09
C GLN A 86 1.48 -3.69 5.89
N VAL A 87 1.35 -4.99 5.65
CA VAL A 87 1.92 -5.69 4.50
C VAL A 87 0.81 -5.87 3.47
N ILE A 88 1.05 -5.46 2.21
CA ILE A 88 0.01 -5.48 1.16
C ILE A 88 0.56 -6.17 -0.08
N SER A 89 -0.08 -7.28 -0.48
CA SER A 89 0.28 -8.04 -1.68
C SER A 89 -0.22 -7.36 -2.96
N GLN A 90 0.19 -7.86 -4.14
CA GLN A 90 -0.36 -7.39 -5.42
C GLN A 90 -1.82 -7.82 -5.64
N ASP A 91 -2.32 -8.78 -4.90
CA ASP A 91 -3.72 -9.19 -4.92
C ASP A 91 -4.57 -8.43 -3.90
N HIS A 92 -4.02 -7.33 -3.34
CA HIS A 92 -4.67 -6.45 -2.37
C HIS A 92 -5.02 -7.13 -1.03
N TYR A 93 -4.42 -8.29 -0.75
CA TYR A 93 -4.53 -8.89 0.57
C TYR A 93 -3.54 -8.27 1.54
N SER A 94 -3.93 -8.27 2.80
CA SER A 94 -3.09 -7.83 3.92
C SER A 94 -2.71 -9.04 4.77
N PRO A 95 -1.64 -9.80 4.40
CA PRO A 95 -1.29 -11.01 5.12
C PRO A 95 -0.89 -10.76 6.58
N GLN A 96 -0.36 -9.57 6.87
CA GLN A 96 0.05 -9.20 8.23
C GLN A 96 -0.17 -7.71 8.51
N VAL A 97 -0.54 -7.42 9.76
CA VAL A 97 -0.45 -6.09 10.36
C VAL A 97 0.33 -6.22 11.67
N ILE A 98 1.39 -5.46 11.81
CA ILE A 98 2.36 -5.57 12.91
C ILE A 98 2.38 -4.26 13.70
N TYR A 99 2.30 -4.36 15.03
CA TYR A 99 2.28 -3.22 15.95
C TYR A 99 3.52 -3.14 16.86
N LYS A 100 4.30 -4.23 16.92
CA LYS A 100 5.48 -4.29 17.80
C LYS A 100 6.75 -3.88 17.07
N SER A 101 7.67 -3.24 17.78
CA SER A 101 9.04 -3.03 17.31
C SER A 101 9.76 -4.35 17.07
N GLY A 102 10.73 -4.35 16.17
CA GLY A 102 11.54 -5.53 15.86
C GLY A 102 11.93 -5.63 14.40
N LYS A 103 12.58 -6.73 14.06
CA LYS A 103 12.97 -7.10 12.70
C LYS A 103 12.06 -8.18 12.16
N TYR A 104 11.52 -7.95 10.96
CA TYR A 104 10.56 -8.82 10.30
C TYR A 104 11.04 -9.13 8.90
N ILE A 105 11.06 -10.40 8.53
CA ILE A 105 11.54 -10.88 7.23
C ILE A 105 10.33 -11.28 6.39
N PHE A 106 10.30 -10.80 5.15
CA PHE A 106 9.24 -11.10 4.18
C PHE A 106 9.86 -11.63 2.90
N ASP A 107 9.30 -12.69 2.38
CA ASP A 107 9.63 -13.29 1.10
C ASP A 107 8.38 -13.46 0.22
N LYS A 108 8.58 -13.89 -1.01
CA LYS A 108 7.48 -14.10 -1.95
C LYS A 108 6.49 -15.16 -1.47
N GLN A 109 6.95 -16.18 -0.74
CA GLN A 109 6.08 -17.23 -0.21
C GLN A 109 5.17 -16.70 0.89
N SER A 110 5.70 -15.91 1.82
CA SER A 110 4.93 -15.34 2.94
C SER A 110 3.95 -14.24 2.50
N VAL A 111 4.29 -13.49 1.45
CA VAL A 111 3.43 -12.41 0.92
C VAL A 111 2.44 -12.93 -0.13
N GLY A 112 2.84 -13.93 -0.92
CA GLY A 112 2.02 -14.55 -1.95
C GLY A 112 2.17 -13.94 -3.35
N THR A 113 2.87 -12.82 -3.52
CA THR A 113 3.08 -12.13 -4.80
C THR A 113 4.51 -11.61 -4.94
N ARG A 114 4.92 -11.28 -6.20
CA ARG A 114 6.25 -10.74 -6.50
C ARG A 114 6.47 -9.39 -5.81
N TYR A 115 5.55 -8.45 -5.97
CA TYR A 115 5.68 -7.13 -5.34
C TYR A 115 4.88 -7.08 -4.06
N VAL A 116 5.46 -6.39 -3.09
CA VAL A 116 4.85 -6.09 -1.79
C VAL A 116 4.90 -4.59 -1.54
N THR A 117 3.86 -4.05 -0.95
CA THR A 117 3.90 -2.72 -0.34
C THR A 117 3.95 -2.86 1.18
N PHE A 118 4.86 -2.11 1.79
CA PHE A 118 4.88 -1.88 3.23
C PHE A 118 4.37 -0.48 3.50
N ALA A 119 3.30 -0.38 4.27
CA ALA A 119 2.73 0.89 4.69
C ALA A 119 2.85 1.02 6.21
N VAL A 120 3.65 1.98 6.68
CA VAL A 120 3.78 2.27 8.10
C VAL A 120 2.98 3.52 8.43
N ARG A 121 2.20 3.45 9.51
CA ARG A 121 1.46 4.56 10.06
C ARG A 121 2.05 4.91 11.42
N THR A 122 2.41 6.16 11.61
CA THR A 122 2.98 6.69 12.86
C THR A 122 2.07 7.80 13.37
N PHE A 123 1.52 7.64 14.58
CA PHE A 123 0.69 8.67 15.19
C PHE A 123 1.47 9.98 15.38
N ALA A 124 0.83 11.09 15.11
CA ALA A 124 1.35 12.41 15.44
C ALA A 124 0.19 13.36 15.76
N ASN A 125 0.39 14.26 16.71
CA ASN A 125 -0.58 15.30 17.04
C ASN A 125 -0.45 16.45 16.01
N PRO A 126 -1.47 16.71 15.17
CA PRO A 126 -1.41 17.75 14.15
C PRO A 126 -1.27 19.18 14.71
N ASN A 127 -1.58 19.36 15.97
CA ASN A 127 -1.55 20.67 16.64
C ASN A 127 -0.28 20.89 17.48
N ASP A 128 0.65 19.93 17.48
CA ASP A 128 1.90 19.99 18.25
C ASP A 128 3.12 19.75 17.35
N LYS A 129 3.83 20.83 17.05
CA LYS A 129 5.06 20.75 16.21
C LYS A 129 6.18 19.92 16.84
N THR A 130 6.25 19.89 18.18
CA THR A 130 7.25 19.10 18.89
C THR A 130 6.94 17.61 18.76
N ASP A 131 5.68 17.25 18.88
CA ASP A 131 5.21 15.88 18.68
C ASP A 131 5.37 15.42 17.21
N LEU A 132 5.07 16.29 16.25
CA LEU A 132 5.31 16.03 14.83
C LEU A 132 6.81 15.77 14.55
N ALA A 133 7.71 16.56 15.13
CA ALA A 133 9.15 16.35 15.01
C ALA A 133 9.61 15.03 15.64
N ALA A 134 9.02 14.62 16.77
CA ALA A 134 9.30 13.34 17.40
C ALA A 134 8.82 12.16 16.53
N ALA A 135 7.64 12.27 15.92
CA ALA A 135 7.12 11.27 14.98
C ALA A 135 8.02 11.14 13.73
N ASN A 136 8.51 12.27 13.19
CA ASN A 136 9.44 12.27 12.06
C ASN A 136 10.78 11.57 12.41
N LYS A 137 11.30 11.75 13.60
CA LYS A 137 12.49 11.02 14.07
C LYS A 137 12.26 9.50 14.16
N LEU A 138 11.07 9.07 14.52
CA LEU A 138 10.71 7.65 14.47
C LEU A 138 10.62 7.14 13.04
N GLN A 139 10.07 7.91 12.12
CA GLN A 139 10.07 7.54 10.70
C GLN A 139 11.49 7.32 10.17
N ASP A 140 12.47 8.14 10.59
CA ASP A 140 13.89 7.99 10.19
C ASP A 140 14.51 6.66 10.65
N GLN A 141 13.95 6.03 11.66
CA GLN A 141 14.41 4.76 12.22
C GLN A 141 13.75 3.53 11.58
N ILE A 142 12.76 3.73 10.71
CA ILE A 142 12.16 2.66 9.92
C ILE A 142 13.15 2.32 8.80
N THR A 143 13.67 1.10 8.81
CA THR A 143 14.67 0.67 7.82
C THR A 143 14.22 -0.59 7.07
N ALA A 144 14.74 -0.74 5.86
CA ALA A 144 14.54 -1.90 5.03
C ALA A 144 15.88 -2.36 4.45
N GLU A 145 16.16 -3.66 4.51
CA GLU A 145 17.37 -4.27 3.99
C GLU A 145 16.99 -5.38 3.01
N GLN A 146 17.52 -5.32 1.80
CA GLN A 146 17.39 -6.33 0.76
C GLN A 146 18.71 -6.46 0.00
N ALA A 147 19.17 -7.69 -0.25
CA ALA A 147 20.47 -7.92 -0.88
C ALA A 147 20.59 -7.38 -2.30
N LYS A 148 19.46 -7.32 -3.03
CA LYS A 148 19.41 -6.80 -4.40
C LYS A 148 18.13 -5.97 -4.57
N THR A 149 18.23 -4.88 -5.30
CA THR A 149 17.11 -3.93 -5.51
C THR A 149 15.97 -4.52 -6.35
N GLY A 150 16.28 -5.38 -7.33
CA GLY A 150 15.28 -5.87 -8.28
C GLY A 150 14.84 -4.81 -9.30
N LYS A 151 13.66 -5.02 -9.89
CA LYS A 151 13.09 -4.15 -10.92
C LYS A 151 11.59 -4.02 -10.70
N PHE A 152 11.04 -2.85 -11.02
CA PHE A 152 9.60 -2.65 -11.05
C PHE A 152 9.09 -2.73 -12.49
N GLU A 153 8.45 -3.84 -12.82
CA GLU A 153 7.92 -4.17 -14.14
C GLU A 153 6.50 -4.67 -13.96
N ILE A 154 5.54 -3.95 -14.49
CA ILE A 154 4.12 -4.29 -14.44
C ILE A 154 3.57 -4.43 -15.86
N PRO A 155 2.48 -5.21 -16.06
CA PRO A 155 1.83 -5.29 -17.35
C PRO A 155 1.32 -3.94 -17.84
N ASN A 156 1.22 -3.79 -19.16
CA ASN A 156 0.59 -2.62 -19.78
C ASN A 156 -0.94 -2.74 -19.68
N TRP A 157 -1.51 -2.31 -18.56
CA TRP A 157 -2.95 -2.33 -18.34
C TRP A 157 -3.66 -1.26 -19.18
N ASP A 158 -4.78 -1.60 -19.82
CA ASP A 158 -5.60 -0.62 -20.53
C ASP A 158 -6.33 0.30 -19.55
N GLN A 159 -5.91 1.55 -19.51
CA GLN A 159 -6.40 2.53 -18.54
C GLN A 159 -7.88 2.86 -18.70
N ALA A 160 -8.41 2.82 -19.93
CA ALA A 160 -9.81 3.14 -20.19
C ALA A 160 -10.75 2.07 -19.61
N SER A 161 -10.48 0.78 -19.86
CA SER A 161 -11.24 -0.32 -19.28
C SER A 161 -11.06 -0.41 -17.77
N GLN A 162 -9.86 -0.13 -17.26
CA GLN A 162 -9.59 -0.06 -15.82
C GLN A 162 -10.44 1.03 -15.14
N ALA A 163 -10.48 2.24 -15.69
CA ALA A 163 -11.29 3.34 -15.16
C ALA A 163 -12.78 3.04 -15.22
N LYS A 164 -13.26 2.42 -16.31
CA LYS A 164 -14.65 1.98 -16.46
C LYS A 164 -15.04 0.95 -15.39
N THR A 165 -14.20 -0.05 -15.17
CA THR A 165 -14.43 -1.10 -14.17
C THR A 165 -14.41 -0.49 -12.76
N ARG A 166 -13.45 0.38 -12.44
CA ARG A 166 -13.40 1.11 -11.16
C ARG A 166 -14.69 1.88 -10.90
N LYS A 167 -15.17 2.64 -11.88
CA LYS A 167 -16.40 3.42 -11.75
C LYS A 167 -17.61 2.53 -11.43
N ALA A 168 -17.73 1.39 -12.10
CA ALA A 168 -18.83 0.44 -11.85
C ALA A 168 -18.76 -0.14 -10.43
N LEU A 169 -17.57 -0.52 -9.97
CA LEU A 169 -17.34 -1.05 -8.61
C LEU A 169 -17.62 0.00 -7.53
N LEU A 170 -17.25 1.25 -7.75
CA LEU A 170 -17.54 2.35 -6.83
C LEU A 170 -19.05 2.62 -6.72
N GLN A 171 -19.81 2.47 -7.80
CA GLN A 171 -21.28 2.55 -7.76
C GLN A 171 -21.88 1.41 -6.90
N LEU A 172 -21.33 0.20 -7.00
CA LEU A 172 -21.74 -0.90 -6.12
C LEU A 172 -21.40 -0.65 -4.66
N ASN A 173 -20.28 0.01 -4.38
CA ASN A 173 -19.86 0.37 -3.03
C ASN A 173 -20.87 1.30 -2.33
N GLU A 174 -21.51 2.20 -3.05
CA GLU A 174 -22.53 3.12 -2.51
C GLU A 174 -23.72 2.38 -1.89
N GLY A 175 -24.03 1.18 -2.37
CA GLY A 175 -25.12 0.34 -1.87
C GLY A 175 -24.75 -0.58 -0.70
N LEU A 176 -23.48 -0.63 -0.31
CA LEU A 176 -23.06 -1.50 0.79
C LEU A 176 -23.30 -0.84 2.16
N PRO A 177 -23.83 -1.58 3.13
CA PRO A 177 -24.14 -1.05 4.46
C PRO A 177 -22.89 -0.78 5.29
N ASP A 178 -21.77 -1.44 4.99
CA ASP A 178 -20.51 -1.36 5.73
C ASP A 178 -19.34 -1.82 4.86
N THR A 179 -18.12 -1.70 5.40
CA THR A 179 -16.86 -2.11 4.78
C THR A 179 -16.33 -3.46 5.32
N ASN A 180 -17.16 -4.21 6.04
CA ASN A 180 -16.77 -5.48 6.60
C ASN A 180 -16.32 -6.45 5.50
N LYS A 181 -15.26 -7.22 5.76
CA LYS A 181 -14.70 -8.22 4.83
C LYS A 181 -14.22 -7.67 3.47
N MET A 182 -14.00 -6.36 3.34
CA MET A 182 -13.36 -5.76 2.15
C MET A 182 -11.85 -5.95 2.17
N PHE A 183 -11.23 -5.79 3.35
CA PHE A 183 -9.79 -5.79 3.56
C PHE A 183 -9.39 -6.83 4.59
N GLY A 184 -8.22 -7.44 4.41
CA GLY A 184 -7.68 -8.45 5.30
C GLY A 184 -6.89 -9.52 4.57
N THR A 185 -6.71 -10.68 5.20
CA THR A 185 -6.13 -11.85 4.56
C THR A 185 -7.08 -12.44 3.54
N LYS A 186 -6.57 -13.32 2.67
CA LYS A 186 -7.38 -14.01 1.66
C LYS A 186 -8.57 -14.78 2.27
N GLU A 187 -8.39 -15.32 3.47
CA GLU A 187 -9.41 -16.11 4.20
C GLU A 187 -10.44 -15.22 4.91
N GLN A 188 -10.09 -13.97 5.21
CA GLN A 188 -10.95 -13.04 5.95
C GLN A 188 -11.91 -12.27 5.07
N VAL A 189 -11.55 -12.04 3.81
CA VAL A 189 -12.33 -11.22 2.89
C VAL A 189 -13.46 -12.00 2.22
N ASP A 190 -14.52 -11.29 1.85
CA ASP A 190 -15.52 -11.77 0.89
C ASP A 190 -15.05 -11.41 -0.52
N PRO A 191 -15.05 -12.33 -1.51
CA PRO A 191 -14.51 -12.06 -2.85
C PRO A 191 -15.14 -10.86 -3.56
N ILE A 192 -16.44 -10.66 -3.41
CA ILE A 192 -17.14 -9.52 -4.04
C ILE A 192 -16.80 -8.22 -3.32
N ARG A 193 -16.83 -8.24 -1.98
CA ARG A 193 -16.47 -7.07 -1.16
C ARG A 193 -14.99 -6.69 -1.33
N HIS A 194 -14.10 -7.67 -1.47
CA HIS A 194 -12.69 -7.44 -1.74
C HIS A 194 -12.47 -6.76 -3.10
N LEU A 195 -13.18 -7.21 -4.14
CA LEU A 195 -13.13 -6.59 -5.47
C LEU A 195 -13.59 -5.12 -5.43
N ILE A 196 -14.68 -4.84 -4.73
CA ILE A 196 -15.20 -3.48 -4.52
C ILE A 196 -14.21 -2.66 -3.67
N GLY A 197 -13.66 -3.25 -2.63
CA GLY A 197 -12.67 -2.63 -1.75
C GLY A 197 -11.43 -2.16 -2.51
N ALA A 198 -10.92 -2.97 -3.45
CA ALA A 198 -9.79 -2.60 -4.29
C ALA A 198 -10.04 -1.32 -5.11
N ALA A 199 -11.29 -1.09 -5.55
CA ALA A 199 -11.67 0.13 -6.25
C ALA A 199 -11.76 1.36 -5.33
N SER A 200 -12.08 1.17 -4.06
CA SER A 200 -12.23 2.25 -3.07
C SER A 200 -10.92 2.68 -2.41
N GLY A 201 -9.84 1.91 -2.61
CA GLY A 201 -8.53 2.13 -2.01
C GLY A 201 -8.20 1.13 -0.91
N TRP A 202 -7.40 1.55 0.07
CA TRP A 202 -6.95 0.77 1.23
C TRP A 202 -6.90 1.56 2.53
#